data_8dabfa7a2da53d757e676214392ce816
#
_entry.id   8dabfa7a2da53d757e676214392ce816
#
_cell.length_a   1.000
_cell.length_b   1.000
_cell.length_c   1.000
_cell.angle_alpha   90.00
_cell.angle_beta   90.00
_cell.angle_gamma   90.00
#
_symmetry.space_group_name_H-M   'P 1'
#
loop_
_entity.id
_entity.type
_entity.pdbx_description
1 polymer ?
#
loop_
_entity_poly.entity_id
_entity_poly.type
_entity_poly.pdbx_seq_one_letter_code
_entity_poly.pdbx_strand_id
1 'polypeptide(L)'
;AEINFHDRDLANVETARFTDADIVLVGDIERGGVFASLVGTLELMPDDLRDQVVGVVITKFRGDADLLTPGIDAFEERTGVDVLGVVPYDDPGLPAEDRVDLPATDERAVRGDGDGVAPEHSVTVAVPRLPRVSNFTDLEPLAAAAGVRVAYVPLDASLADADAVVLPGTKNTVDDLLAIKDAGFDDELKAFDGPIVGLCGGYQLLGEELRGVDTEASSAAAAELSATTLPGIGLLPVATTFTPEKRVVDTTLDIDGTGPLAGANGAVSGYEIHMGTTEATGGVETPFARGDNASAALGAS
;
A
#
# COMPACT_ATOMS: atom_id res chain seq x y z
N ALA A 1 -5.54 -16.73 15.41
CA ALA A 1 -5.96 -16.12 16.67
C ALA A 1 -4.84 -16.24 17.71
N GLU A 2 -4.41 -15.11 18.24
CA GLU A 2 -3.37 -15.03 19.25
C GLU A 2 -4.02 -15.20 20.63
N ILE A 3 -3.68 -16.27 21.36
CA ILE A 3 -4.30 -16.60 22.65
C ILE A 3 -4.23 -15.45 23.68
N ASN A 4 -3.17 -14.65 23.61
CA ASN A 4 -2.95 -13.49 24.49
C ASN A 4 -3.69 -12.22 24.03
N PHE A 5 -4.44 -12.26 22.92
CA PHE A 5 -5.19 -11.15 22.34
C PHE A 5 -6.66 -11.43 22.09
N HIS A 6 -7.18 -12.59 22.53
CA HIS A 6 -8.58 -12.96 22.30
C HIS A 6 -9.57 -11.86 22.70
N ASP A 7 -9.35 -11.22 23.85
CA ASP A 7 -10.22 -10.15 24.36
C ASP A 7 -10.13 -8.85 23.55
N ARG A 8 -9.23 -8.77 22.57
CA ARG A 8 -9.01 -7.60 21.72
C ARG A 8 -9.08 -7.91 20.23
N ASP A 9 -9.38 -9.16 19.88
CA ASP A 9 -9.55 -9.58 18.47
C ASP A 9 -10.91 -9.15 17.95
N LEU A 10 -11.01 -7.90 17.51
CA LEU A 10 -12.22 -7.33 16.93
C LEU A 10 -12.49 -7.87 15.53
N ALA A 11 -11.44 -8.16 14.77
CA ALA A 11 -11.56 -8.55 13.36
C ALA A 11 -12.11 -9.95 13.18
N ASN A 12 -11.77 -10.89 14.05
CA ASN A 12 -12.19 -12.29 13.93
C ASN A 12 -13.20 -12.65 15.04
N VAL A 13 -12.77 -12.59 16.31
CA VAL A 13 -13.57 -13.08 17.44
C VAL A 13 -14.85 -12.28 17.63
N GLU A 14 -14.74 -10.96 17.77
CA GLU A 14 -15.91 -10.11 18.02
C GLU A 14 -16.80 -9.99 16.76
N THR A 15 -16.21 -9.99 15.57
CA THR A 15 -16.99 -9.99 14.33
C THR A 15 -17.81 -11.27 14.20
N ALA A 16 -17.20 -12.45 14.44
CA ALA A 16 -17.93 -13.72 14.38
C ALA A 16 -19.08 -13.77 15.40
N ARG A 17 -18.85 -13.30 16.64
CA ARG A 17 -19.89 -13.21 17.66
C ARG A 17 -21.04 -12.28 17.29
N PHE A 18 -20.69 -11.08 16.80
CA PHE A 18 -21.68 -10.06 16.44
C PHE A 18 -22.56 -10.48 15.27
N THR A 19 -21.98 -11.20 14.30
CA THR A 19 -22.70 -11.62 13.10
C THR A 19 -23.36 -12.98 13.22
N ASP A 20 -23.08 -13.74 14.28
CA ASP A 20 -23.49 -15.15 14.45
C ASP A 20 -23.15 -15.98 13.20
N ALA A 21 -21.92 -15.81 12.71
CA ALA A 21 -21.49 -16.32 11.42
C ALA A 21 -20.98 -17.77 11.52
N ASP A 22 -21.22 -18.55 10.48
CA ASP A 22 -20.49 -19.79 10.25
C ASP A 22 -19.01 -19.47 10.02
N ILE A 23 -18.11 -20.21 10.67
CA ILE A 23 -16.67 -20.00 10.63
C ILE A 23 -16.02 -21.07 9.76
N VAL A 24 -15.22 -20.64 8.78
CA VAL A 24 -14.30 -21.50 8.04
C VAL A 24 -12.86 -21.12 8.41
N LEU A 25 -12.10 -22.08 8.93
CA LEU A 25 -10.67 -21.86 9.20
C LEU A 25 -9.87 -22.07 7.92
N VAL A 26 -8.93 -21.16 7.66
CA VAL A 26 -8.03 -21.25 6.51
C VAL A 26 -6.61 -21.57 7.00
N GLY A 27 -6.04 -22.68 6.53
CA GLY A 27 -4.69 -23.14 6.85
C GLY A 27 -3.76 -22.99 5.65
N ASP A 28 -2.65 -22.25 5.83
CA ASP A 28 -1.57 -22.15 4.84
C ASP A 28 -0.58 -23.32 5.04
N ILE A 29 -0.49 -24.22 4.03
CA ILE A 29 0.38 -25.40 4.11
C ILE A 29 1.85 -25.10 3.76
N GLU A 30 2.14 -23.98 3.11
CA GLU A 30 3.48 -23.66 2.60
C GLU A 30 4.54 -23.59 3.72
N ARG A 31 4.14 -23.15 4.91
CA ARG A 31 5.02 -23.07 6.09
C ARG A 31 5.23 -24.40 6.82
N GLY A 32 4.52 -25.45 6.39
CA GLY A 32 4.50 -26.74 7.07
C GLY A 32 3.67 -26.76 8.35
N GLY A 33 3.32 -27.96 8.83
CA GLY A 33 2.59 -28.15 10.08
C GLY A 33 1.14 -27.67 10.07
N VAL A 34 0.49 -27.57 8.91
CA VAL A 34 -0.88 -27.02 8.77
C VAL A 34 -1.89 -27.73 9.67
N PHE A 35 -1.86 -29.07 9.74
CA PHE A 35 -2.78 -29.83 10.60
C PHE A 35 -2.56 -29.53 12.08
N ALA A 36 -1.32 -29.40 12.51
CA ALA A 36 -1.01 -29.02 13.90
C ALA A 36 -1.51 -27.60 14.21
N SER A 37 -1.35 -26.66 13.27
CA SER A 37 -1.86 -25.30 13.39
C SER A 37 -3.37 -25.25 13.48
N LEU A 38 -4.07 -26.01 12.63
CA LEU A 38 -5.54 -26.09 12.63
C LEU A 38 -6.08 -26.72 13.91
N VAL A 39 -5.50 -27.84 14.37
CA VAL A 39 -5.85 -28.46 15.66
C VAL A 39 -5.59 -27.51 16.81
N GLY A 40 -4.43 -26.85 16.82
CA GLY A 40 -4.10 -25.85 17.87
C GLY A 40 -5.04 -24.66 17.85
N THR A 41 -5.45 -24.19 16.69
CA THR A 41 -6.42 -23.10 16.56
C THR A 41 -7.78 -23.50 17.14
N LEU A 42 -8.30 -24.67 16.78
CA LEU A 42 -9.56 -25.20 17.29
C LEU A 42 -9.53 -25.39 18.82
N GLU A 43 -8.42 -25.85 19.36
CA GLU A 43 -8.23 -26.07 20.81
C GLU A 43 -8.13 -24.76 21.61
N LEU A 44 -7.56 -23.72 20.99
CA LEU A 44 -7.35 -22.42 21.63
C LEU A 44 -8.49 -21.43 21.40
N MET A 45 -9.43 -21.73 20.50
CA MET A 45 -10.60 -20.89 20.26
C MET A 45 -11.51 -20.85 21.50
N PRO A 46 -12.23 -19.73 21.73
CA PRO A 46 -13.35 -19.70 22.65
C PRO A 46 -14.40 -20.76 22.29
N ASP A 47 -14.94 -21.46 23.30
CA ASP A 47 -15.87 -22.58 23.11
C ASP A 47 -17.10 -22.16 22.28
N ASP A 48 -17.64 -20.95 22.54
CA ASP A 48 -18.78 -20.40 21.83
C ASP A 48 -18.55 -20.23 20.30
N LEU A 49 -17.32 -19.97 19.89
CA LEU A 49 -16.96 -19.85 18.47
C LEU A 49 -16.55 -21.19 17.85
N ARG A 50 -16.02 -22.10 18.66
CA ARG A 50 -15.66 -23.43 18.18
C ARG A 50 -16.86 -24.19 17.63
N ASP A 51 -18.02 -24.04 18.27
CA ASP A 51 -19.26 -24.66 17.83
C ASP A 51 -19.80 -24.08 16.51
N GLN A 52 -19.31 -22.89 16.12
CA GLN A 52 -19.66 -22.24 14.84
C GLN A 52 -18.72 -22.64 13.69
N VAL A 53 -17.67 -23.43 13.95
CA VAL A 53 -16.74 -23.85 12.90
C VAL A 53 -17.39 -24.94 12.05
N VAL A 54 -17.73 -24.60 10.80
CA VAL A 54 -18.37 -25.50 9.84
C VAL A 54 -17.37 -26.29 9.01
N GLY A 55 -16.08 -25.92 9.03
CA GLY A 55 -15.03 -26.65 8.33
C GLY A 55 -13.73 -25.88 8.22
N VAL A 56 -12.76 -26.50 7.55
CA VAL A 56 -11.46 -25.91 7.27
C VAL A 56 -11.13 -25.98 5.78
N VAL A 57 -10.31 -25.04 5.30
CA VAL A 57 -9.75 -25.03 3.94
C VAL A 57 -8.24 -24.97 4.04
N ILE A 58 -7.56 -25.85 3.31
CA ILE A 58 -6.10 -25.85 3.20
C ILE A 58 -5.71 -25.13 1.92
N THR A 59 -4.83 -24.14 2.01
CA THR A 59 -4.42 -23.31 0.86
C THR A 59 -2.95 -23.46 0.51
N LYS A 60 -2.59 -22.98 -0.67
CA LYS A 60 -1.22 -22.95 -1.21
C LYS A 60 -0.60 -24.35 -1.35
N PHE A 61 -1.41 -25.34 -1.62
CA PHE A 61 -0.91 -26.71 -1.78
C PHE A 61 -0.15 -26.86 -3.10
N ARG A 62 1.02 -27.50 -3.03
CA ARG A 62 1.83 -27.85 -4.21
C ARG A 62 2.03 -29.36 -4.23
N GLY A 63 1.70 -29.98 -5.35
CA GLY A 63 1.90 -31.40 -5.55
C GLY A 63 0.62 -32.22 -5.75
N ASP A 64 0.66 -33.49 -5.40
CA ASP A 64 -0.46 -34.41 -5.54
C ASP A 64 -1.35 -34.37 -4.29
N ALA A 65 -2.60 -33.97 -4.47
CA ALA A 65 -3.56 -33.81 -3.38
C ALA A 65 -3.88 -35.14 -2.68
N ASP A 66 -3.74 -36.28 -3.38
CA ASP A 66 -3.96 -37.60 -2.79
C ASP A 66 -3.00 -37.93 -1.65
N LEU A 67 -1.83 -37.25 -1.62
CA LEU A 67 -0.86 -37.40 -0.53
C LEU A 67 -1.36 -36.78 0.80
N LEU A 68 -2.31 -35.86 0.74
CA LEU A 68 -2.91 -35.24 1.95
C LEU A 68 -4.04 -36.08 2.54
N THR A 69 -4.65 -36.98 1.79
CA THR A 69 -5.83 -37.75 2.22
C THR A 69 -5.66 -38.40 3.60
N PRO A 70 -4.55 -39.12 3.91
CA PRO A 70 -4.38 -39.72 5.23
C PRO A 70 -4.28 -38.68 6.37
N GLY A 71 -3.73 -37.49 6.06
CA GLY A 71 -3.64 -36.37 7.01
C GLY A 71 -4.99 -35.71 7.25
N ILE A 72 -5.80 -35.59 6.20
CA ILE A 72 -7.17 -35.08 6.26
C ILE A 72 -8.02 -36.02 7.11
N ASP A 73 -8.03 -37.31 6.81
CA ASP A 73 -8.79 -38.34 7.55
C ASP A 73 -8.45 -38.29 9.05
N ALA A 74 -7.15 -38.23 9.36
CA ALA A 74 -6.68 -38.16 10.76
C ALA A 74 -7.08 -36.83 11.47
N PHE A 75 -7.13 -35.72 10.74
CA PHE A 75 -7.58 -34.44 11.25
C PHE A 75 -9.09 -34.46 11.55
N GLU A 76 -9.90 -34.92 10.61
CA GLU A 76 -11.36 -35.03 10.74
C GLU A 76 -11.75 -35.98 11.87
N GLU A 77 -11.11 -37.17 11.94
CA GLU A 77 -11.33 -38.13 13.04
C GLU A 77 -11.00 -37.52 14.40
N ARG A 78 -9.95 -36.71 14.47
CA ARG A 78 -9.49 -36.10 15.73
C ARG A 78 -10.37 -34.93 16.18
N THR A 79 -10.79 -34.08 15.27
CA THR A 79 -11.42 -32.79 15.57
C THR A 79 -12.93 -32.80 15.42
N GLY A 80 -13.47 -33.70 14.61
CA GLY A 80 -14.88 -33.70 14.20
C GLY A 80 -15.22 -32.56 13.23
N VAL A 81 -14.23 -31.88 12.67
CA VAL A 81 -14.40 -30.75 11.73
C VAL A 81 -13.94 -31.17 10.34
N ASP A 82 -14.81 -30.99 9.35
CA ASP A 82 -14.54 -31.42 7.97
C ASP A 82 -13.52 -30.53 7.27
N VAL A 83 -12.70 -31.11 6.38
CA VAL A 83 -11.87 -30.38 5.43
C VAL A 83 -12.69 -30.13 4.16
N LEU A 84 -13.18 -28.90 4.00
CA LEU A 84 -14.05 -28.49 2.90
C LEU A 84 -13.35 -28.49 1.54
N GLY A 85 -12.01 -28.37 1.54
CA GLY A 85 -11.23 -28.42 0.32
C GLY A 85 -9.77 -28.09 0.50
N VAL A 86 -9.00 -28.43 -0.55
CA VAL A 86 -7.59 -28.11 -0.70
C VAL A 86 -7.44 -27.23 -1.94
N VAL A 87 -6.99 -25.99 -1.73
CA VAL A 87 -6.76 -25.01 -2.80
C VAL A 87 -5.30 -25.13 -3.24
N PRO A 88 -5.04 -25.45 -4.50
CA PRO A 88 -3.68 -25.49 -5.01
C PRO A 88 -3.03 -24.11 -4.96
N TYR A 89 -1.69 -24.11 -4.96
CA TYR A 89 -0.95 -22.87 -5.12
C TYR A 89 -1.20 -22.32 -6.52
N ASP A 90 -1.81 -21.16 -6.57
CA ASP A 90 -2.05 -20.42 -7.80
C ASP A 90 -1.94 -18.93 -7.46
N ASP A 91 -1.47 -18.14 -8.42
CA ASP A 91 -1.51 -16.69 -8.34
C ASP A 91 -2.65 -16.21 -9.25
N PRO A 92 -3.83 -15.89 -8.68
CA PRO A 92 -4.97 -15.41 -9.45
C PRO A 92 -4.80 -13.99 -10.00
N GLY A 93 -3.64 -13.36 -9.79
CA GLY A 93 -3.37 -11.99 -10.20
C GLY A 93 -4.23 -10.95 -9.47
N LEU A 94 -4.69 -11.27 -8.26
CA LEU A 94 -5.40 -10.30 -7.43
C LEU A 94 -4.41 -9.33 -6.78
N PRO A 95 -4.82 -8.05 -6.63
CA PRO A 95 -4.02 -7.08 -5.88
C PRO A 95 -3.67 -7.57 -4.48
N ALA A 96 -2.47 -7.26 -4.03
CA ALA A 96 -2.04 -7.57 -2.68
C ALA A 96 -2.91 -6.84 -1.64
N GLU A 97 -3.39 -7.56 -0.62
CA GLU A 97 -4.35 -7.00 0.35
C GLU A 97 -3.66 -6.15 1.42
N ASP A 98 -2.44 -6.50 1.81
CA ASP A 98 -1.75 -5.84 2.90
C ASP A 98 -0.27 -5.56 2.62
N ARG A 99 0.37 -4.84 3.57
CA ARG A 99 1.76 -4.39 3.47
C ARG A 99 2.81 -5.50 3.62
N VAL A 100 2.40 -6.75 3.81
CA VAL A 100 3.32 -7.89 3.99
C VAL A 100 4.13 -8.12 2.72
N ASP A 101 3.58 -7.77 1.56
CA ASP A 101 4.26 -7.90 0.27
C ASP A 101 5.24 -6.76 -0.06
N LEU A 102 5.27 -5.69 0.75
CA LEU A 102 6.28 -4.65 0.58
C LEU A 102 7.65 -5.14 1.08
N PRO A 103 8.74 -4.84 0.35
CA PRO A 103 10.09 -5.14 0.83
C PRO A 103 10.40 -4.38 2.12
N ALA A 104 11.40 -4.80 2.87
CA ALA A 104 11.91 -4.04 4.00
C ALA A 104 12.40 -2.65 3.55
N THR A 105 12.48 -1.68 4.47
CA THR A 105 12.82 -0.29 4.13
C THR A 105 14.25 -0.12 3.60
N ASP A 106 15.11 -1.06 3.90
CA ASP A 106 16.52 -1.16 3.51
C ASP A 106 16.75 -2.19 2.37
N GLU A 107 15.68 -2.73 1.79
CA GLU A 107 15.74 -3.75 0.75
C GLU A 107 15.28 -3.20 -0.60
N ARG A 108 16.05 -3.49 -1.66
CA ARG A 108 15.64 -3.25 -3.05
C ARG A 108 14.87 -4.45 -3.57
N ALA A 109 13.70 -4.21 -4.17
CA ALA A 109 12.92 -5.25 -4.83
C ALA A 109 12.33 -4.74 -6.15
N VAL A 110 12.21 -5.62 -7.13
CA VAL A 110 11.63 -5.31 -8.45
C VAL A 110 10.36 -6.12 -8.64
N ARG A 111 9.35 -5.50 -9.23
CA ARG A 111 8.10 -6.12 -9.67
C ARG A 111 7.94 -5.92 -11.18
N GLY A 112 7.21 -6.83 -11.84
CA GLY A 112 6.92 -6.75 -13.28
C GLY A 112 8.03 -7.32 -14.17
N ASP A 113 9.05 -7.98 -13.62
CA ASP A 113 10.18 -8.55 -14.35
C ASP A 113 9.92 -9.95 -14.93
N GLY A 114 8.77 -10.55 -14.62
CA GLY A 114 8.38 -11.88 -15.09
C GLY A 114 7.67 -11.92 -16.45
N ASP A 115 7.55 -10.80 -17.19
CA ASP A 115 6.78 -10.66 -18.43
C ASP A 115 7.50 -11.13 -19.70
N GLY A 116 8.77 -11.52 -19.59
CA GLY A 116 9.61 -11.96 -20.72
C GLY A 116 10.12 -10.83 -21.64
N VAL A 117 9.86 -9.56 -21.28
CA VAL A 117 10.43 -8.42 -22.02
C VAL A 117 11.88 -8.21 -21.63
N ALA A 118 12.75 -8.09 -22.64
CA ALA A 118 14.17 -7.91 -22.41
C ALA A 118 14.47 -6.56 -21.72
N PRO A 119 15.50 -6.47 -20.87
CA PRO A 119 15.83 -5.25 -20.12
C PRO A 119 16.01 -4.00 -20.99
N GLU A 120 16.59 -4.15 -22.18
CA GLU A 120 16.78 -3.06 -23.14
C GLU A 120 15.49 -2.50 -23.78
N HIS A 121 14.36 -3.18 -23.56
CA HIS A 121 13.03 -2.77 -24.01
C HIS A 121 12.10 -2.47 -22.85
N SER A 122 12.64 -2.37 -21.64
CA SER A 122 11.87 -2.06 -20.44
C SER A 122 12.22 -0.68 -19.90
N VAL A 123 11.27 -0.10 -19.16
CA VAL A 123 11.46 1.12 -18.37
C VAL A 123 11.43 0.80 -16.90
N THR A 124 12.32 1.42 -16.13
CA THR A 124 12.39 1.24 -14.68
C THR A 124 11.79 2.44 -13.96
N VAL A 125 10.72 2.20 -13.23
CA VAL A 125 10.07 3.19 -12.37
C VAL A 125 10.55 2.96 -10.94
N ALA A 126 11.38 3.87 -10.42
CA ALA A 126 11.82 3.80 -9.03
C ALA A 126 10.73 4.28 -8.08
N VAL A 127 10.53 3.55 -7.00
CA VAL A 127 9.59 3.89 -5.93
C VAL A 127 10.36 3.94 -4.62
N PRO A 128 10.60 5.13 -4.05
CA PRO A 128 11.24 5.24 -2.75
C PRO A 128 10.48 4.47 -1.67
N ARG A 129 11.18 3.60 -0.97
CA ARG A 129 10.59 2.78 0.09
C ARG A 129 10.44 3.61 1.37
N LEU A 130 9.42 4.48 1.36
CA LEU A 130 9.09 5.29 2.53
C LEU A 130 8.72 4.39 3.72
N PRO A 131 9.05 4.78 4.96
CA PRO A 131 8.69 4.00 6.15
C PRO A 131 7.18 3.75 6.30
N ARG A 132 6.34 4.70 5.83
CA ARG A 132 4.89 4.68 6.03
C ARG A 132 4.08 4.67 4.73
N VAL A 133 4.58 3.99 3.70
CA VAL A 133 3.84 3.84 2.42
C VAL A 133 2.38 3.48 2.69
N SER A 134 1.47 4.16 2.01
CA SER A 134 0.04 3.81 1.95
C SER A 134 -0.34 3.45 0.52
N ASN A 135 -1.41 2.67 0.36
CA ASN A 135 -1.97 2.31 -0.94
C ASN A 135 -0.90 1.84 -1.94
N PHE A 136 0.00 0.96 -1.50
CA PHE A 136 1.08 0.44 -2.36
C PHE A 136 0.53 -0.30 -3.60
N THR A 137 -0.73 -0.75 -3.56
CA THR A 137 -1.45 -1.34 -4.69
C THR A 137 -1.69 -0.35 -5.83
N ASP A 138 -1.57 0.96 -5.61
CA ASP A 138 -1.61 1.97 -6.69
C ASP A 138 -0.50 1.77 -7.74
N LEU A 139 0.55 1.03 -7.39
CA LEU A 139 1.69 0.73 -8.26
C LEU A 139 1.55 -0.59 -9.03
N GLU A 140 0.59 -1.44 -8.67
CA GLU A 140 0.38 -2.73 -9.33
C GLU A 140 0.01 -2.61 -10.81
N PRO A 141 -0.83 -1.64 -11.24
CA PRO A 141 -1.09 -1.45 -12.66
C PRO A 141 0.16 -1.16 -13.48
N LEU A 142 1.15 -0.46 -12.89
CA LEU A 142 2.44 -0.23 -13.53
C LEU A 142 3.25 -1.53 -13.61
N ALA A 143 3.30 -2.30 -12.54
CA ALA A 143 4.01 -3.58 -12.53
C ALA A 143 3.36 -4.63 -13.44
N ALA A 144 2.06 -4.54 -13.70
CA ALA A 144 1.33 -5.41 -14.62
C ALA A 144 1.51 -5.02 -16.10
N ALA A 145 1.98 -3.79 -16.38
CA ALA A 145 2.22 -3.33 -17.74
C ALA A 145 3.48 -3.97 -18.32
N ALA A 146 3.37 -4.60 -19.48
CA ALA A 146 4.50 -5.25 -20.14
C ALA A 146 5.64 -4.25 -20.44
N GLY A 147 6.87 -4.61 -20.06
CA GLY A 147 8.05 -3.76 -20.19
C GLY A 147 8.21 -2.73 -19.07
N VAL A 148 7.36 -2.70 -18.05
CA VAL A 148 7.52 -1.81 -16.91
C VAL A 148 8.11 -2.58 -15.71
N ARG A 149 9.14 -2.03 -15.11
CA ARG A 149 9.82 -2.53 -13.91
C ARG A 149 9.59 -1.56 -12.77
N VAL A 150 8.78 -1.93 -11.79
CA VAL A 150 8.60 -1.14 -10.57
C VAL A 150 9.67 -1.57 -9.56
N ALA A 151 10.64 -0.69 -9.34
CA ALA A 151 11.77 -0.92 -8.45
C ALA A 151 11.57 -0.17 -7.13
N TYR A 152 11.22 -0.88 -6.06
CA TYR A 152 11.29 -0.31 -4.72
C TYR A 152 12.74 -0.10 -4.34
N VAL A 153 13.10 1.11 -3.91
CA VAL A 153 14.47 1.49 -3.58
C VAL A 153 14.56 2.07 -2.16
N PRO A 154 15.58 1.68 -1.36
CA PRO A 154 15.87 2.32 -0.08
C PRO A 154 16.14 3.82 -0.23
N LEU A 155 15.98 4.60 0.84
CA LEU A 155 16.20 6.04 0.81
C LEU A 155 17.67 6.46 0.73
N ASP A 156 18.61 5.52 0.84
CA ASP A 156 20.04 5.73 0.63
C ASP A 156 20.52 5.24 -0.75
N ALA A 157 19.59 4.80 -1.60
CA ALA A 157 19.91 4.31 -2.94
C ALA A 157 20.02 5.45 -3.96
N SER A 158 20.85 5.25 -5.00
CA SER A 158 20.90 6.14 -6.17
C SER A 158 19.73 5.88 -7.13
N LEU A 159 19.27 6.95 -7.78
CA LEU A 159 18.25 6.93 -8.84
C LEU A 159 18.84 6.83 -10.25
N ALA A 160 20.16 6.66 -10.40
CA ALA A 160 20.85 6.69 -11.69
C ALA A 160 20.36 5.63 -12.70
N ASP A 161 19.79 4.51 -12.23
CA ASP A 161 19.28 3.42 -13.08
C ASP A 161 17.76 3.52 -13.33
N ALA A 162 17.13 4.60 -12.91
CA ALA A 162 15.70 4.80 -13.09
C ALA A 162 15.39 5.66 -14.31
N ASP A 163 14.33 5.33 -15.03
CA ASP A 163 13.78 6.14 -16.13
C ASP A 163 12.71 7.12 -15.62
N ALA A 164 12.05 6.78 -14.50
CA ALA A 164 11.05 7.60 -13.85
C ALA A 164 11.04 7.34 -12.34
N VAL A 165 10.46 8.26 -11.57
CA VAL A 165 10.25 8.10 -10.12
C VAL A 165 8.77 8.29 -9.78
N VAL A 166 8.23 7.42 -8.93
CA VAL A 166 6.92 7.62 -8.31
C VAL A 166 7.09 7.69 -6.80
N LEU A 167 6.84 8.87 -6.21
CA LEU A 167 6.70 9.01 -4.76
C LEU A 167 5.32 8.48 -4.35
N PRO A 168 5.26 7.38 -3.58
CA PRO A 168 3.99 6.76 -3.21
C PRO A 168 3.23 7.59 -2.18
N GLY A 169 1.95 7.27 -2.00
CA GLY A 169 1.19 7.78 -0.87
C GLY A 169 1.82 7.37 0.46
N THR A 170 1.60 8.17 1.48
CA THR A 170 2.07 7.89 2.84
C THR A 170 0.97 8.10 3.88
N LYS A 171 1.07 7.38 4.99
CA LYS A 171 0.18 7.54 6.16
C LYS A 171 0.57 8.71 7.05
N ASN A 172 1.77 9.26 6.86
CA ASN A 172 2.26 10.42 7.60
C ASN A 172 3.30 11.16 6.77
N THR A 173 2.87 12.24 6.12
CA THR A 173 3.69 13.03 5.20
C THR A 173 4.86 13.71 5.91
N VAL A 174 4.64 14.20 7.12
CA VAL A 174 5.66 14.91 7.90
C VAL A 174 6.81 13.98 8.29
N ASP A 175 6.48 12.83 8.88
CA ASP A 175 7.47 11.86 9.33
C ASP A 175 8.27 11.25 8.15
N ASP A 176 7.62 11.04 7.00
CA ASP A 176 8.30 10.50 5.83
C ASP A 176 9.14 11.57 5.12
N LEU A 177 8.75 12.87 5.17
CA LEU A 177 9.61 13.98 4.73
C LEU A 177 10.90 14.04 5.53
N LEU A 178 10.81 13.90 6.86
CA LEU A 178 11.98 13.88 7.72
C LEU A 178 12.90 12.70 7.38
N ALA A 179 12.33 11.51 7.16
CA ALA A 179 13.12 10.33 6.76
C ALA A 179 13.82 10.53 5.40
N ILE A 180 13.16 11.14 4.42
CA ILE A 180 13.76 11.50 3.12
C ILE A 180 14.95 12.44 3.31
N LYS A 181 14.79 13.50 4.12
CA LYS A 181 15.85 14.50 4.36
C LYS A 181 16.99 13.95 5.18
N ASP A 182 16.71 13.15 6.20
CA ASP A 182 17.73 12.51 7.03
C ASP A 182 18.63 11.56 6.20
N ALA A 183 18.05 10.91 5.20
CA ALA A 183 18.78 10.04 4.27
C ALA A 183 19.48 10.81 3.13
N GLY A 184 19.18 12.10 2.94
CA GLY A 184 19.69 12.90 1.81
C GLY A 184 19.03 12.54 0.46
N PHE A 185 17.92 11.80 0.48
CA PHE A 185 17.24 11.36 -0.74
C PHE A 185 16.53 12.49 -1.48
N ASP A 186 16.23 13.60 -0.81
CA ASP A 186 15.69 14.81 -1.46
C ASP A 186 16.72 15.45 -2.43
N ASP A 187 18.03 15.30 -2.18
CA ASP A 187 19.06 15.75 -3.11
C ASP A 187 19.14 14.83 -4.34
N GLU A 188 18.97 13.50 -4.17
CA GLU A 188 18.85 12.55 -5.29
C GLU A 188 17.63 12.88 -6.18
N LEU A 189 16.49 13.20 -5.56
CA LEU A 189 15.28 13.60 -6.29
C LEU A 189 15.48 14.91 -7.08
N LYS A 190 16.14 15.90 -6.48
CA LYS A 190 16.43 17.18 -7.16
C LYS A 190 17.44 17.03 -8.28
N ALA A 191 18.35 16.06 -8.19
CA ALA A 191 19.36 15.77 -9.21
C ALA A 191 18.84 14.85 -10.33
N PHE A 192 17.65 14.27 -10.18
CA PHE A 192 17.09 13.35 -11.15
C PHE A 192 16.49 14.11 -12.34
N ASP A 193 16.96 13.79 -13.54
CA ASP A 193 16.55 14.47 -14.80
C ASP A 193 15.26 13.88 -15.43
N GLY A 194 14.78 12.73 -14.93
CA GLY A 194 13.58 12.06 -15.45
C GLY A 194 12.27 12.58 -14.85
N PRO A 195 11.13 12.07 -15.31
CA PRO A 195 9.83 12.44 -14.78
C PRO A 195 9.66 11.92 -13.33
N ILE A 196 9.10 12.78 -12.48
CA ILE A 196 8.74 12.45 -11.09
C ILE A 196 7.23 12.64 -10.91
N VAL A 197 6.55 11.61 -10.39
CA VAL A 197 5.12 11.66 -10.06
C VAL A 197 4.93 11.45 -8.57
N GLY A 198 4.20 12.32 -7.91
CA GLY A 198 3.81 12.16 -6.51
C GLY A 198 2.34 11.74 -6.38
N LEU A 199 2.07 10.68 -5.61
CA LEU A 199 0.70 10.21 -5.32
C LEU A 199 0.30 10.61 -3.90
N CYS A 200 -0.83 11.32 -3.74
CA CYS A 200 -1.38 11.71 -2.43
C CYS A 200 -0.31 12.42 -1.55
N GLY A 201 0.13 11.79 -0.45
CA GLY A 201 1.23 12.31 0.37
C GLY A 201 2.53 12.52 -0.40
N GLY A 202 2.82 11.66 -1.39
CA GLY A 202 3.97 11.83 -2.29
C GLY A 202 3.91 13.14 -3.09
N TYR A 203 2.72 13.55 -3.54
CA TYR A 203 2.53 14.86 -4.17
C TYR A 203 2.79 16.00 -3.20
N GLN A 204 2.29 15.89 -1.97
CA GLN A 204 2.50 16.90 -0.92
C GLN A 204 3.99 17.07 -0.58
N LEU A 205 4.75 15.95 -0.54
CA LEU A 205 6.20 15.95 -0.32
C LEU A 205 6.97 16.76 -1.37
N LEU A 206 6.53 16.73 -2.64
CA LEU A 206 7.17 17.44 -3.74
C LEU A 206 7.03 18.97 -3.65
N GLY A 207 6.10 19.48 -2.87
CA GLY A 207 5.84 20.89 -2.68
C GLY A 207 7.00 21.66 -2.05
N GLU A 208 6.89 22.99 -2.05
CA GLU A 208 7.86 23.90 -1.42
C GLU A 208 7.72 23.90 0.11
N GLU A 209 6.49 23.73 0.63
CA GLU A 209 6.21 23.95 2.04
C GLU A 209 5.05 23.06 2.55
N LEU A 210 5.25 22.48 3.74
CA LEU A 210 4.19 21.84 4.54
C LEU A 210 3.90 22.71 5.77
N ARG A 211 2.63 23.07 5.97
CA ARG A 211 2.13 23.92 7.06
C ARG A 211 1.20 23.13 7.97
N GLY A 212 1.11 23.52 9.25
CA GLY A 212 0.28 22.80 10.23
C GLY A 212 0.82 21.40 10.52
N VAL A 213 2.13 21.25 10.48
CA VAL A 213 2.81 19.94 10.63
C VAL A 213 2.58 19.27 11.98
N ASP A 214 2.29 20.05 13.02
CA ASP A 214 1.92 19.60 14.36
C ASP A 214 0.60 18.83 14.39
N THR A 215 -0.23 18.99 13.37
CA THR A 215 -1.51 18.28 13.24
C THR A 215 -1.31 16.83 12.73
N GLU A 216 -0.29 16.59 11.93
CA GLU A 216 -0.04 15.30 11.28
C GLU A 216 1.13 14.52 11.90
N ALA A 217 2.09 15.24 12.47
CA ALA A 217 3.28 14.67 13.06
C ALA A 217 2.97 13.65 14.17
N SER A 218 3.58 12.47 14.13
CA SER A 218 3.37 11.41 15.10
C SER A 218 4.65 10.86 15.74
N SER A 219 5.82 11.13 15.15
CA SER A 219 7.10 10.68 15.67
C SER A 219 7.65 11.61 16.76
N ALA A 220 8.53 11.07 17.62
CA ALA A 220 9.25 11.87 18.61
C ALA A 220 10.10 12.96 17.94
N ALA A 221 10.72 12.67 16.79
CA ALA A 221 11.50 13.64 16.02
C ALA A 221 10.62 14.81 15.50
N ALA A 222 9.41 14.50 15.06
CA ALA A 222 8.45 15.51 14.63
C ALA A 222 7.88 16.31 15.82
N ALA A 223 7.69 15.68 16.98
CA ALA A 223 7.24 16.35 18.20
C ALA A 223 8.28 17.35 18.78
N GLU A 224 9.57 17.15 18.48
CA GLU A 224 10.64 18.08 18.84
C GLU A 224 10.72 19.32 17.91
N LEU A 225 10.00 19.28 16.76
CA LEU A 225 9.90 20.42 15.89
C LEU A 225 9.05 21.50 16.56
N SER A 226 9.67 22.58 17.00
CA SER A 226 8.98 23.78 17.50
C SER A 226 8.33 24.59 16.36
N ALA A 227 8.47 24.14 15.11
CA ALA A 227 7.99 24.80 13.91
C ALA A 227 6.64 24.22 13.47
N THR A 228 5.70 25.07 13.12
CA THR A 228 4.42 24.70 12.52
C THR A 228 4.52 24.52 10.99
N THR A 229 5.71 24.75 10.43
CA THR A 229 5.98 24.75 8.99
C THR A 229 7.31 24.08 8.71
N LEU A 230 7.36 23.21 7.68
CA LEU A 230 8.56 22.56 7.18
C LEU A 230 8.74 22.84 5.68
N PRO A 231 9.99 23.10 5.22
CA PRO A 231 10.25 23.12 3.78
C PRO A 231 10.06 21.70 3.21
N GLY A 232 9.31 21.58 2.12
CA GLY A 232 9.15 20.35 1.36
C GLY A 232 10.41 19.98 0.56
N ILE A 233 10.27 19.15 -0.47
CA ILE A 233 11.37 18.82 -1.40
C ILE A 233 11.63 20.00 -2.33
N GLY A 234 10.58 20.74 -2.72
CA GLY A 234 10.69 21.99 -3.51
C GLY A 234 10.80 21.75 -5.02
N LEU A 235 10.23 20.65 -5.53
CA LEU A 235 10.17 20.36 -6.97
C LEU A 235 8.90 20.88 -7.61
N LEU A 236 7.84 21.16 -6.84
CA LEU A 236 6.60 21.75 -7.29
C LEU A 236 6.34 23.06 -6.55
N PRO A 237 5.95 24.16 -7.26
CA PRO A 237 5.60 25.43 -6.61
C PRO A 237 4.21 25.37 -5.98
N VAL A 238 4.07 24.54 -4.97
CA VAL A 238 2.84 24.35 -4.18
C VAL A 238 3.17 24.31 -2.69
N ALA A 239 2.20 24.70 -1.85
CA ALA A 239 2.26 24.56 -0.40
C ALA A 239 1.04 23.79 0.11
N THR A 240 1.26 22.85 1.02
CA THR A 240 0.19 22.08 1.65
C THR A 240 -0.01 22.51 3.10
N THR A 241 -1.26 22.80 3.48
CA THR A 241 -1.64 23.11 4.86
C THR A 241 -2.47 21.97 5.43
N PHE A 242 -1.96 21.31 6.47
CA PHE A 242 -2.69 20.26 7.18
C PHE A 242 -3.70 20.85 8.17
N THR A 243 -4.87 20.23 8.23
CA THR A 243 -5.92 20.55 9.19
C THR A 243 -6.43 19.26 9.83
N PRO A 244 -7.00 19.32 11.06
CA PRO A 244 -7.56 18.12 11.72
C PRO A 244 -8.74 17.50 10.95
N GLU A 245 -9.35 18.26 10.05
CA GLU A 245 -10.55 17.85 9.32
C GLU A 245 -10.16 17.03 8.10
N LYS A 246 -10.66 15.79 8.05
CA LYS A 246 -10.51 14.90 6.91
C LYS A 246 -11.58 15.23 5.87
N ARG A 247 -11.16 15.51 4.64
CA ARG A 247 -12.05 15.69 3.50
C ARG A 247 -12.39 14.33 2.89
N VAL A 248 -13.69 14.05 2.72
CA VAL A 248 -14.21 12.87 2.03
C VAL A 248 -15.35 13.32 1.14
N VAL A 249 -15.14 13.33 -0.17
CA VAL A 249 -16.15 13.79 -1.15
C VAL A 249 -16.05 12.99 -2.44
N ASP A 250 -17.20 12.74 -3.07
CA ASP A 250 -17.25 12.27 -4.45
C ASP A 250 -16.84 13.40 -5.39
N THR A 251 -16.02 13.09 -6.38
CA THR A 251 -15.52 14.08 -7.33
C THR A 251 -15.48 13.54 -8.74
N THR A 252 -15.68 14.43 -9.70
CA THR A 252 -15.41 14.18 -11.12
C THR A 252 -14.47 15.26 -11.62
N LEU A 253 -13.41 14.84 -12.29
CA LEU A 253 -12.36 15.70 -12.81
C LEU A 253 -12.24 15.51 -14.31
N ASP A 254 -12.05 16.61 -15.01
CA ASP A 254 -11.64 16.60 -16.42
C ASP A 254 -10.11 16.55 -16.48
N ILE A 255 -9.58 15.65 -17.30
CA ILE A 255 -8.14 15.48 -17.53
C ILE A 255 -7.75 16.18 -18.82
N ASP A 256 -6.76 17.06 -18.74
CA ASP A 256 -5.98 17.60 -19.85
C ASP A 256 -4.51 17.41 -19.49
N GLY A 257 -4.00 16.19 -19.81
CA GLY A 257 -2.72 15.71 -19.31
C GLY A 257 -1.54 16.48 -19.87
N THR A 258 -0.65 16.92 -18.98
CA THR A 258 0.63 17.56 -19.26
C THR A 258 1.78 16.76 -18.67
N GLY A 259 3.02 17.04 -19.01
CA GLY A 259 4.20 16.36 -18.49
C GLY A 259 4.12 14.84 -18.66
N PRO A 260 4.30 14.03 -17.59
CA PRO A 260 4.21 12.58 -17.64
C PRO A 260 2.83 12.04 -18.06
N LEU A 261 1.78 12.87 -17.96
CA LEU A 261 0.42 12.53 -18.37
C LEU A 261 0.06 13.04 -19.75
N ALA A 262 1.02 13.55 -20.54
CA ALA A 262 0.77 14.12 -21.86
C ALA A 262 0.01 13.16 -22.76
N GLY A 263 -1.11 13.64 -23.33
CA GLY A 263 -2.01 12.86 -24.17
C GLY A 263 -3.15 12.17 -23.43
N ALA A 264 -3.15 12.12 -22.11
CA ALA A 264 -4.31 11.70 -21.34
C ALA A 264 -5.39 12.79 -21.39
N ASN A 265 -6.64 12.40 -21.71
CA ASN A 265 -7.77 13.30 -21.74
C ASN A 265 -9.06 12.56 -21.39
N GLY A 266 -10.08 13.31 -20.98
CA GLY A 266 -11.39 12.78 -20.62
C GLY A 266 -11.77 13.08 -19.19
N ALA A 267 -12.87 12.49 -18.72
CA ALA A 267 -13.36 12.64 -17.36
C ALA A 267 -13.07 11.39 -16.51
N VAL A 268 -12.68 11.59 -15.26
CA VAL A 268 -12.55 10.54 -14.26
C VAL A 268 -13.41 10.86 -13.06
N SER A 269 -14.07 9.86 -12.52
CA SER A 269 -14.88 9.96 -11.31
C SER A 269 -14.30 9.07 -10.22
N GLY A 270 -14.37 9.54 -9.00
CA GLY A 270 -13.88 8.83 -7.82
C GLY A 270 -14.23 9.60 -6.56
N TYR A 271 -13.55 9.28 -5.48
CA TYR A 271 -13.68 10.01 -4.22
C TYR A 271 -12.32 10.57 -3.79
N GLU A 272 -12.38 11.73 -3.18
CA GLU A 272 -11.23 12.47 -2.65
C GLU A 272 -11.19 12.25 -1.15
N ILE A 273 -10.09 11.64 -0.66
CA ILE A 273 -9.87 11.41 0.76
C ILE A 273 -8.46 11.88 1.12
N HIS A 274 -8.37 13.00 1.81
CA HIS A 274 -7.10 13.52 2.32
C HIS A 274 -7.27 14.44 3.52
N MET A 275 -6.19 14.69 4.22
CA MET A 275 -6.00 15.77 5.17
C MET A 275 -5.13 16.84 4.52
N GLY A 276 -5.48 18.09 4.76
CA GLY A 276 -4.76 19.23 4.21
C GLY A 276 -5.29 19.70 2.85
N THR A 277 -4.96 20.94 2.56
CA THR A 277 -5.29 21.64 1.31
C THR A 277 -3.99 22.11 0.67
N THR A 278 -3.83 21.84 -0.63
CA THR A 278 -2.65 22.24 -1.39
C THR A 278 -3.02 23.43 -2.27
N GLU A 279 -2.20 24.46 -2.27
CA GLU A 279 -2.35 25.70 -3.02
C GLU A 279 -1.09 25.96 -3.85
N ALA A 280 -1.26 26.50 -5.06
CA ALA A 280 -0.14 26.92 -5.89
C ALA A 280 0.53 28.16 -5.28
N THR A 281 1.85 28.16 -5.21
CA THR A 281 2.72 29.28 -4.79
C THR A 281 3.31 30.02 -5.98
N GLY A 282 3.23 29.42 -7.17
CA GLY A 282 3.74 29.96 -8.42
C GLY A 282 2.89 29.55 -9.63
N GLY A 283 3.43 29.71 -10.83
CA GLY A 283 2.77 29.24 -12.06
C GLY A 283 2.92 27.72 -12.16
N VAL A 284 1.79 27.01 -12.20
CA VAL A 284 1.73 25.56 -12.38
C VAL A 284 0.70 25.23 -13.45
N GLU A 285 0.96 24.15 -14.18
CA GLU A 285 -0.06 23.50 -14.99
C GLU A 285 -0.87 22.56 -14.13
N THR A 286 -2.19 22.52 -14.33
CA THR A 286 -3.10 21.67 -13.57
C THR A 286 -3.76 20.66 -14.51
N PRO A 287 -3.20 19.43 -14.62
CA PRO A 287 -3.71 18.42 -15.56
C PRO A 287 -5.09 17.88 -15.16
N PHE A 288 -5.56 18.17 -13.94
CA PHE A 288 -6.88 17.80 -13.45
C PHE A 288 -7.67 19.04 -13.09
N ALA A 289 -8.85 19.23 -13.69
CA ALA A 289 -9.74 20.34 -13.41
C ALA A 289 -11.10 19.85 -12.92
N ARG A 290 -11.72 20.58 -12.00
CA ARG A 290 -13.13 20.37 -11.65
C ARG A 290 -14.01 21.13 -12.62
N GLY A 291 -15.08 20.49 -13.13
CA GLY A 291 -16.05 21.10 -14.03
C GLY A 291 -16.75 22.36 -13.50
N ASP A 292 -16.73 22.59 -12.19
CA ASP A 292 -17.30 23.75 -11.51
C ASP A 292 -16.18 24.59 -10.88
N ASN A 293 -15.55 25.47 -11.57
CA ASN A 293 -14.72 26.61 -11.12
C ASN A 293 -14.10 26.59 -9.68
N ALA A 294 -13.90 25.42 -9.10
CA ALA A 294 -13.27 25.27 -7.78
C ALA A 294 -11.75 25.19 -7.98
N SER A 295 -11.06 26.27 -7.72
CA SER A 295 -9.61 26.42 -7.76
C SER A 295 -8.92 25.64 -6.61
N ALA A 296 -8.91 24.33 -6.68
CA ALA A 296 -7.97 23.52 -5.92
C ALA A 296 -7.04 22.83 -6.91
N ALA A 297 -5.75 23.06 -6.79
CA ALA A 297 -4.75 22.33 -7.56
C ALA A 297 -4.81 20.86 -7.12
N LEU A 298 -5.35 20.00 -7.98
CA LEU A 298 -5.45 18.55 -7.75
C LEU A 298 -4.26 17.80 -8.33
N GLY A 299 -3.35 18.51 -8.93
CA GLY A 299 -2.07 18.08 -9.47
C GLY A 299 -1.33 19.28 -10.01
N ALA A 300 -0.03 19.22 -10.01
CA ALA A 300 0.85 20.25 -10.56
C ALA A 300 1.98 19.58 -11.34
N SER A 301 2.42 20.14 -12.44
CA SER A 301 3.55 19.69 -13.25
C SER A 301 4.49 20.85 -13.57
#